data_34402f98ccfb9875e990292fd3011b13
#
_entry.id   34402f98ccfb9875e990292fd3011b13
#
_cell.length_a   1.000
_cell.length_b   1.000
_cell.length_c   1.000
_cell.angle_alpha   90.00
_cell.angle_beta   90.00
_cell.angle_gamma   90.00
#
_symmetry.space_group_name_H-M   'P 1'
#
loop_
_entity.id
_entity.type
_entity.pdbx_description
1 polymer ?
#
loop_
_entity_poly.entity_id
_entity_poly.type
_entity_poly.pdbx_seq_one_letter_code
_entity_poly.pdbx_strand_id
1 'polypeptide(L)'
;MSLALKKVGEVQKMLNEKDKVFQNLHGFQEPFIEGALKRGSWSNTKEILSKDQNDIIELVKSSQLRGRGGAGFSTGLKWSFMPKNTGKQHYLVVNADESEPGTCKDREIIRNDPHTLVEGCLIASYAIQATKCYIYIRGEYHYEYVQLEKAIEEAYERGFIGKNACGSGFDFDLYVHRGAGAYICGEETALLESLEGKKGQPRLKPPFPAGVGLYGMPTTINNVESIAVVPTILRRGPDWFKSIGAENNTGTKIFCISGNVNKPCTIEEEMGIPLKELVEKHCDGVEGGWDNLKAIVPGGSSTPMLPKNICESVLMNFDDLKANGS
;
A
#
# COMPACT_ATOMS: atom_id res chain seq x y z
N MET A 1 26.15 -18.05 17.94
CA MET A 1 25.83 -17.43 19.22
C MET A 1 26.49 -16.07 19.26
N SER A 2 25.80 -15.03 18.89
CA SER A 2 25.94 -13.60 19.23
C SER A 2 24.84 -12.84 18.52
N LEU A 3 23.67 -12.79 19.15
CA LEU A 3 22.60 -11.82 18.80
C LEU A 3 23.14 -10.45 19.23
N ALA A 4 23.38 -9.59 18.26
CA ALA A 4 23.64 -8.19 18.50
C ALA A 4 22.35 -7.55 19.05
N LEU A 5 22.25 -7.46 20.36
CA LEU A 5 21.33 -6.57 21.06
C LEU A 5 21.61 -5.13 20.58
N LYS A 6 20.77 -4.58 19.70
CA LYS A 6 20.75 -3.15 19.45
C LYS A 6 20.53 -2.47 20.82
N LYS A 7 21.45 -1.58 21.18
CA LYS A 7 21.45 -0.87 22.46
C LYS A 7 20.11 -0.15 22.66
N VAL A 8 19.39 -0.50 23.71
CA VAL A 8 18.36 0.33 24.30
C VAL A 8 19.04 1.61 24.77
N GLY A 9 18.88 2.72 24.08
CA GLY A 9 19.45 4.00 24.50
C GLY A 9 19.73 5.04 23.42
N GLU A 10 19.53 4.75 22.13
CA GLU A 10 19.50 5.81 21.13
C GLU A 10 18.06 6.30 20.95
N VAL A 11 17.83 7.60 21.19
CA VAL A 11 16.56 8.27 20.85
C VAL A 11 16.33 8.04 19.36
N GLN A 12 15.42 7.14 19.02
CA GLN A 12 15.14 6.80 17.63
C GLN A 12 14.57 8.06 16.96
N LYS A 13 15.28 8.58 15.99
CA LYS A 13 14.97 9.81 15.28
C LYS A 13 13.74 9.54 14.43
N MET A 14 12.72 10.42 14.47
CA MET A 14 11.57 10.34 13.55
C MET A 14 12.06 10.19 12.11
N LEU A 15 11.30 9.52 11.27
CA LEU A 15 11.61 9.36 9.86
C LEU A 15 11.89 10.72 9.21
N ASN A 16 13.06 10.84 8.55
CA ASN A 16 13.41 12.09 7.89
C ASN A 16 12.44 12.35 6.72
N GLU A 17 12.09 13.62 6.51
CA GLU A 17 11.24 14.04 5.38
C GLU A 17 11.75 13.52 4.03
N LYS A 18 13.10 13.51 3.83
CA LYS A 18 13.72 12.98 2.61
C LYS A 18 13.50 11.48 2.40
N ASP A 19 13.18 10.75 3.47
CA ASP A 19 13.01 9.28 3.43
C ASP A 19 11.53 8.87 3.33
N LYS A 20 10.61 9.83 3.44
CA LYS A 20 9.19 9.60 3.18
C LYS A 20 8.93 9.27 1.70
N VAL A 21 8.02 8.37 1.47
CA VAL A 21 7.48 8.03 0.14
C VAL A 21 6.41 9.03 -0.26
N PHE A 22 5.50 9.36 0.67
CA PHE A 22 4.33 10.20 0.41
C PHE A 22 4.58 11.64 0.86
N GLN A 23 5.23 12.44 -0.01
CA GLN A 23 5.62 13.81 0.31
C GLN A 23 4.43 14.79 0.43
N ASN A 24 3.24 14.39 0.02
CA ASN A 24 2.02 15.18 0.12
C ASN A 24 0.91 14.52 0.93
N LEU A 25 1.22 13.59 1.83
CA LEU A 25 0.22 12.84 2.60
C LEU A 25 -0.83 13.73 3.28
N HIS A 26 -0.46 14.93 3.68
CA HIS A 26 -1.34 15.89 4.37
C HIS A 26 -1.98 16.95 3.46
N GLY A 27 -1.77 16.88 2.14
CA GLY A 27 -2.41 17.77 1.18
C GLY A 27 -1.91 19.23 1.21
N PHE A 28 -0.68 19.47 1.67
CA PHE A 28 -0.10 20.82 1.70
C PHE A 28 0.37 21.31 0.32
N GLN A 29 0.46 20.42 -0.64
CA GLN A 29 0.87 20.71 -2.00
C GLN A 29 -0.26 20.35 -2.98
N GLU A 30 -0.12 20.82 -4.22
CA GLU A 30 -1.06 20.49 -5.28
C GLU A 30 -1.05 18.97 -5.54
N PRO A 31 -2.23 18.27 -5.48
CA PRO A 31 -2.29 16.81 -5.53
C PRO A 31 -2.20 16.22 -6.94
N PHE A 32 -2.58 16.99 -7.98
CA PHE A 32 -2.71 16.52 -9.35
C PHE A 32 -1.40 16.56 -10.14
N ILE A 33 -1.48 16.52 -11.47
CA ILE A 33 -0.34 16.25 -12.33
C ILE A 33 0.81 17.24 -12.16
N GLU A 34 0.54 18.54 -12.03
CA GLU A 34 1.61 19.53 -11.91
C GLU A 34 2.38 19.42 -10.59
N GLY A 35 1.67 19.14 -9.49
CA GLY A 35 2.29 18.87 -8.20
C GLY A 35 3.01 17.52 -8.18
N ALA A 36 2.41 16.49 -8.75
CA ALA A 36 2.99 15.17 -8.86
C ALA A 36 4.33 15.19 -9.63
N LEU A 37 4.39 15.88 -10.76
CA LEU A 37 5.63 16.06 -11.52
C LEU A 37 6.72 16.76 -10.72
N LYS A 38 6.36 17.81 -9.94
CA LYS A 38 7.31 18.51 -9.06
C LYS A 38 7.84 17.62 -7.95
N ARG A 39 7.05 16.68 -7.45
CA ARG A 39 7.46 15.66 -6.46
C ARG A 39 8.21 14.48 -7.06
N GLY A 40 8.38 14.44 -8.39
CA GLY A 40 9.15 13.45 -9.13
C GLY A 40 8.36 12.23 -9.61
N SER A 41 7.02 12.23 -9.52
CA SER A 41 6.21 11.21 -10.20
C SER A 41 6.42 11.29 -11.70
N TRP A 42 6.38 10.14 -12.38
CA TRP A 42 6.55 10.00 -13.83
C TRP A 42 7.94 10.34 -14.39
N SER A 43 8.89 10.81 -13.56
CA SER A 43 10.18 11.37 -14.03
C SER A 43 11.04 10.36 -14.81
N ASN A 44 11.00 9.08 -14.47
CA ASN A 44 11.79 8.02 -15.12
C ASN A 44 10.96 6.75 -15.41
N THR A 45 9.65 6.88 -15.51
CA THR A 45 8.74 5.74 -15.72
C THR A 45 9.04 5.02 -17.02
N LYS A 46 9.35 5.76 -18.09
CA LYS A 46 9.79 5.17 -19.38
C LYS A 46 11.03 4.29 -19.23
N GLU A 47 12.01 4.72 -18.45
CA GLU A 47 13.23 3.95 -18.18
C GLU A 47 12.92 2.69 -17.37
N ILE A 48 12.03 2.79 -16.38
CA ILE A 48 11.56 1.63 -15.63
C ILE A 48 10.89 0.63 -16.56
N LEU A 49 10.00 1.09 -17.44
CA LEU A 49 9.29 0.23 -18.40
C LEU A 49 10.18 -0.32 -19.54
N SER A 50 11.42 0.15 -19.67
CA SER A 50 12.41 -0.43 -20.60
C SER A 50 13.15 -1.63 -20.03
N LYS A 51 13.03 -1.88 -18.71
CA LYS A 51 13.62 -3.05 -18.07
C LYS A 51 12.83 -4.33 -18.39
N ASP A 52 13.49 -5.48 -18.26
CA ASP A 52 12.76 -6.75 -18.29
C ASP A 52 11.74 -6.82 -17.15
N GLN A 53 10.58 -7.38 -17.43
CA GLN A 53 9.48 -7.50 -16.46
C GLN A 53 9.90 -8.30 -15.22
N ASN A 54 10.76 -9.33 -15.38
CA ASN A 54 11.28 -10.10 -14.27
C ASN A 54 12.24 -9.28 -13.40
N ASP A 55 13.05 -8.41 -14.02
CA ASP A 55 13.96 -7.54 -13.28
C ASP A 55 13.18 -6.60 -12.35
N ILE A 56 12.04 -6.07 -12.82
CA ILE A 56 11.16 -5.27 -11.98
C ILE A 56 10.60 -6.10 -10.81
N ILE A 57 10.13 -7.32 -11.07
CA ILE A 57 9.64 -8.22 -10.02
C ILE A 57 10.75 -8.51 -9.01
N GLU A 58 11.96 -8.83 -9.45
CA GLU A 58 13.09 -9.12 -8.55
C GLU A 58 13.56 -7.88 -7.77
N LEU A 59 13.50 -6.67 -8.34
CA LEU A 59 13.77 -5.43 -7.62
C LEU A 59 12.73 -5.20 -6.49
N VAL A 60 11.43 -5.39 -6.78
CA VAL A 60 10.39 -5.28 -5.75
C VAL A 60 10.54 -6.38 -4.70
N LYS A 61 10.89 -7.59 -5.09
CA LYS A 61 11.12 -8.71 -4.19
C LYS A 61 12.36 -8.48 -3.30
N SER A 62 13.45 -7.98 -3.89
CA SER A 62 14.68 -7.67 -3.15
C SER A 62 14.52 -6.49 -2.19
N SER A 63 13.57 -5.59 -2.41
CA SER A 63 13.22 -4.54 -1.46
C SER A 63 12.56 -5.07 -0.18
N GLN A 64 12.11 -6.34 -0.19
CA GLN A 64 11.36 -6.97 0.88
C GLN A 64 10.03 -6.26 1.21
N LEU A 65 9.45 -5.53 0.25
CA LEU A 65 8.16 -4.89 0.45
C LEU A 65 7.09 -5.92 0.81
N ARG A 66 6.58 -5.85 2.03
CA ARG A 66 5.41 -6.61 2.49
C ARG A 66 4.14 -5.82 2.20
N GLY A 67 3.08 -6.52 1.82
CA GLY A 67 1.77 -5.92 1.52
C GLY A 67 1.23 -5.07 2.68
N ARG A 68 0.70 -3.90 2.36
CA ARG A 68 0.18 -2.91 3.32
C ARG A 68 -1.34 -3.05 3.55
N GLY A 69 -1.94 -4.11 3.04
CA GLY A 69 -3.38 -4.40 3.23
C GLY A 69 -3.73 -5.19 4.49
N GLY A 70 -2.78 -5.44 5.39
CA GLY A 70 -2.98 -6.15 6.66
C GLY A 70 -2.24 -7.48 6.76
N ALA A 71 -2.32 -8.36 5.76
CA ALA A 71 -1.72 -9.70 5.82
C ALA A 71 -0.17 -9.73 5.72
N GLY A 72 0.46 -8.66 5.26
CA GLY A 72 1.91 -8.57 5.19
C GLY A 72 2.60 -9.57 4.24
N PHE A 73 1.91 -10.11 3.25
CA PHE A 73 2.51 -11.01 2.28
C PHE A 73 3.47 -10.27 1.34
N SER A 74 4.61 -10.87 0.97
CA SER A 74 5.60 -10.24 0.08
C SER A 74 4.99 -9.85 -1.27
N THR A 75 5.06 -8.56 -1.61
CA THR A 75 4.48 -8.01 -2.84
C THR A 75 5.18 -8.57 -4.08
N GLY A 76 6.51 -8.56 -4.12
CA GLY A 76 7.26 -9.09 -5.25
C GLY A 76 7.10 -10.61 -5.43
N LEU A 77 7.01 -11.36 -4.32
CA LEU A 77 6.71 -12.79 -4.39
C LEU A 77 5.30 -13.04 -4.93
N LYS A 78 4.31 -12.25 -4.53
CA LYS A 78 2.94 -12.34 -5.07
C LYS A 78 2.92 -12.13 -6.59
N TRP A 79 3.69 -11.17 -7.10
CA TRP A 79 3.81 -10.92 -8.54
C TRP A 79 4.47 -12.06 -9.30
N SER A 80 5.45 -12.73 -8.69
CA SER A 80 6.14 -13.87 -9.33
C SER A 80 5.25 -15.10 -9.54
N PHE A 81 4.10 -15.18 -8.89
CA PHE A 81 3.11 -16.26 -9.10
C PHE A 81 2.27 -16.07 -10.37
N MET A 82 2.33 -14.89 -10.98
CA MET A 82 1.59 -14.67 -12.22
C MET A 82 2.19 -15.51 -13.35
N PRO A 83 1.38 -16.30 -14.05
CA PRO A 83 1.86 -17.07 -15.18
C PRO A 83 2.31 -16.13 -16.31
N LYS A 84 3.31 -16.53 -17.07
CA LYS A 84 3.88 -15.71 -18.14
C LYS A 84 3.53 -16.27 -19.52
N ASN A 85 3.43 -15.36 -20.50
CA ASN A 85 3.24 -15.72 -21.92
C ASN A 85 2.07 -16.69 -22.18
N THR A 86 0.99 -16.53 -21.42
CA THR A 86 -0.17 -17.41 -21.49
C THR A 86 -1.06 -17.17 -22.73
N GLY A 87 -0.87 -16.03 -23.41
CA GLY A 87 -1.81 -15.54 -24.43
C GLY A 87 -3.18 -15.12 -23.88
N LYS A 88 -3.38 -15.18 -22.56
CA LYS A 88 -4.60 -14.76 -21.87
C LYS A 88 -4.48 -13.31 -21.39
N GLN A 89 -5.63 -12.65 -21.23
CA GLN A 89 -5.68 -11.38 -20.53
C GLN A 89 -5.26 -11.57 -19.06
N HIS A 90 -4.32 -10.78 -18.58
CA HIS A 90 -3.98 -10.67 -17.16
C HIS A 90 -4.58 -9.39 -16.58
N TYR A 91 -4.89 -9.43 -15.30
CA TYR A 91 -5.43 -8.27 -14.60
C TYR A 91 -4.59 -7.94 -13.36
N LEU A 92 -4.39 -6.64 -13.15
CA LEU A 92 -4.10 -6.10 -11.84
C LEU A 92 -5.42 -5.59 -11.23
N VAL A 93 -5.67 -5.93 -9.98
CA VAL A 93 -6.77 -5.32 -9.22
C VAL A 93 -6.18 -4.65 -7.98
N VAL A 94 -6.44 -3.36 -7.84
CA VAL A 94 -6.03 -2.60 -6.67
C VAL A 94 -7.19 -2.53 -5.69
N ASN A 95 -6.95 -3.05 -4.50
CA ASN A 95 -7.91 -3.02 -3.41
C ASN A 95 -7.84 -1.67 -2.69
N ALA A 96 -8.83 -0.83 -2.95
CA ALA A 96 -9.09 0.44 -2.28
C ALA A 96 -10.41 0.39 -1.46
N ASP A 97 -10.87 -0.83 -1.11
CA ASP A 97 -12.00 -1.02 -0.20
C ASP A 97 -11.53 -0.92 1.25
N GLU A 98 -11.16 0.29 1.66
CA GLU A 98 -10.65 0.60 2.98
C GLU A 98 -11.80 0.75 3.97
N SER A 99 -12.34 -0.36 4.45
CA SER A 99 -13.53 -0.41 5.29
C SER A 99 -13.23 -0.72 6.75
N GLU A 100 -11.97 -0.97 7.13
CA GLU A 100 -11.59 -1.21 8.52
C GLU A 100 -11.75 0.05 9.37
N PRO A 101 -12.52 0.04 10.47
CA PRO A 101 -12.68 1.19 11.34
C PRO A 101 -11.34 1.73 11.85
N GLY A 102 -11.17 3.06 11.79
CA GLY A 102 -9.93 3.74 12.17
C GLY A 102 -8.83 3.74 11.11
N THR A 103 -9.03 3.08 9.98
CA THR A 103 -8.06 3.04 8.86
C THR A 103 -8.47 4.04 7.78
N CYS A 104 -7.54 4.91 7.39
CA CYS A 104 -7.78 5.94 6.37
C CYS A 104 -6.53 6.28 5.54
N LYS A 105 -5.54 5.41 5.50
CA LYS A 105 -4.26 5.62 4.82
C LYS A 105 -4.40 5.65 3.30
N ASP A 106 -5.19 4.75 2.73
CA ASP A 106 -5.42 4.67 1.28
C ASP A 106 -6.23 5.88 0.81
N ARG A 107 -7.16 6.34 1.64
CA ARG A 107 -7.91 7.58 1.44
C ARG A 107 -6.99 8.78 1.31
N GLU A 108 -6.02 8.94 2.21
CA GLU A 108 -5.09 10.08 2.18
C GLU A 108 -4.17 10.02 0.95
N ILE A 109 -3.72 8.84 0.52
CA ILE A 109 -2.96 8.68 -0.73
C ILE A 109 -3.79 9.15 -1.93
N ILE A 110 -5.03 8.65 -2.05
CA ILE A 110 -5.92 8.97 -3.17
C ILE A 110 -6.26 10.46 -3.21
N ARG A 111 -6.47 11.10 -2.05
CA ARG A 111 -6.78 12.53 -1.96
C ARG A 111 -5.63 13.43 -2.35
N ASN A 112 -4.44 13.09 -1.88
CA ASN A 112 -3.33 14.04 -1.79
C ASN A 112 -2.16 13.69 -2.71
N ASP A 113 -2.07 12.43 -3.18
CA ASP A 113 -1.00 11.98 -4.07
C ASP A 113 -1.46 10.86 -5.04
N PRO A 114 -2.59 11.07 -5.77
CA PRO A 114 -3.20 10.02 -6.59
C PRO A 114 -2.31 9.55 -7.74
N HIS A 115 -1.46 10.42 -8.30
CA HIS A 115 -0.57 10.06 -9.41
C HIS A 115 0.49 9.03 -9.02
N THR A 116 0.92 9.01 -7.76
CA THR A 116 1.84 7.98 -7.26
C THR A 116 1.18 6.59 -7.33
N LEU A 117 -0.12 6.51 -7.05
CA LEU A 117 -0.90 5.28 -7.22
C LEU A 117 -1.08 4.92 -8.70
N VAL A 118 -1.47 5.88 -9.55
CA VAL A 118 -1.70 5.65 -11.00
C VAL A 118 -0.41 5.16 -11.67
N GLU A 119 0.72 5.78 -11.37
CA GLU A 119 2.04 5.36 -11.85
C GLU A 119 2.39 3.95 -11.35
N GLY A 120 2.14 3.67 -10.08
CA GLY A 120 2.32 2.35 -9.49
C GLY A 120 1.49 1.27 -10.16
N CYS A 121 0.24 1.57 -10.55
CA CYS A 121 -0.62 0.67 -11.31
C CYS A 121 -0.02 0.32 -12.68
N LEU A 122 0.50 1.30 -13.42
CA LEU A 122 1.15 1.07 -14.70
C LEU A 122 2.38 0.15 -14.54
N ILE A 123 3.27 0.48 -13.61
CA ILE A 123 4.52 -0.28 -13.40
C ILE A 123 4.22 -1.72 -12.95
N ALA A 124 3.32 -1.90 -11.99
CA ALA A 124 2.92 -3.23 -11.52
C ALA A 124 2.27 -4.06 -12.65
N SER A 125 1.38 -3.43 -13.43
CA SER A 125 0.72 -4.07 -14.55
C SER A 125 1.70 -4.50 -15.63
N TYR A 126 2.68 -3.65 -15.96
CA TYR A 126 3.76 -4.01 -16.88
C TYR A 126 4.53 -5.23 -16.39
N ALA A 127 4.93 -5.23 -15.12
CA ALA A 127 5.72 -6.32 -14.52
C ALA A 127 5.01 -7.68 -14.58
N ILE A 128 3.68 -7.71 -14.40
CA ILE A 128 2.87 -8.95 -14.41
C ILE A 128 2.16 -9.22 -15.74
N GLN A 129 2.48 -8.49 -16.80
CA GLN A 129 1.87 -8.61 -18.13
C GLN A 129 0.36 -8.32 -18.15
N ALA A 130 -0.14 -7.47 -17.28
CA ALA A 130 -1.53 -7.07 -17.22
C ALA A 130 -1.76 -5.77 -18.01
N THR A 131 -2.47 -5.83 -19.12
CA THR A 131 -2.81 -4.64 -19.92
C THR A 131 -4.00 -3.86 -19.35
N LYS A 132 -4.67 -4.39 -18.33
CA LYS A 132 -5.82 -3.76 -17.67
C LYS A 132 -5.69 -3.82 -16.16
N CYS A 133 -5.98 -2.70 -15.53
CA CYS A 133 -6.05 -2.58 -14.07
C CYS A 133 -7.42 -2.05 -13.66
N TYR A 134 -7.96 -2.61 -12.59
CA TYR A 134 -9.14 -2.08 -11.91
C TYR A 134 -8.76 -1.63 -10.50
N ILE A 135 -9.09 -0.40 -10.13
CA ILE A 135 -9.05 0.06 -8.75
C ILE A 135 -10.47 -0.08 -8.19
N TYR A 136 -10.65 -1.03 -7.27
CA TYR A 136 -11.92 -1.22 -6.58
C TYR A 136 -11.94 -0.34 -5.34
N ILE A 137 -12.73 0.77 -5.39
CA ILE A 137 -12.78 1.76 -4.33
C ILE A 137 -14.05 1.61 -3.48
N ARG A 138 -13.91 1.77 -2.18
CA ARG A 138 -15.00 1.75 -1.22
C ARG A 138 -16.16 2.66 -1.64
N GLY A 139 -17.39 2.16 -1.53
CA GLY A 139 -18.60 2.88 -1.98
C GLY A 139 -18.81 4.26 -1.35
N GLU A 140 -18.39 4.42 -0.09
CA GLU A 140 -18.50 5.67 0.67
C GLU A 140 -17.44 6.72 0.27
N TYR A 141 -16.38 6.30 -0.44
CA TYR A 141 -15.30 7.20 -0.87
C TYR A 141 -15.64 7.91 -2.19
N HIS A 142 -16.77 8.60 -2.22
CA HIS A 142 -17.22 9.31 -3.44
C HIS A 142 -16.27 10.45 -3.83
N TYR A 143 -15.83 11.22 -2.86
CA TYR A 143 -14.88 12.32 -3.13
C TYR A 143 -13.56 11.76 -3.68
N GLU A 144 -13.02 10.74 -3.07
CA GLU A 144 -11.78 10.07 -3.49
C GLU A 144 -11.91 9.42 -4.87
N TYR A 145 -13.09 8.87 -5.16
CA TYR A 145 -13.43 8.36 -6.49
C TYR A 145 -13.28 9.46 -7.55
N VAL A 146 -13.86 10.63 -7.31
CA VAL A 146 -13.79 11.77 -8.23
C VAL A 146 -12.35 12.29 -8.39
N GLN A 147 -11.56 12.33 -7.29
CA GLN A 147 -10.15 12.73 -7.35
C GLN A 147 -9.32 11.75 -8.17
N LEU A 148 -9.58 10.46 -8.01
CA LEU A 148 -8.86 9.41 -8.73
C LEU A 148 -9.21 9.40 -10.22
N GLU A 149 -10.49 9.54 -10.58
CA GLU A 149 -10.93 9.68 -11.98
C GLU A 149 -10.22 10.85 -12.68
N LYS A 150 -10.15 12.01 -11.99
CA LYS A 150 -9.43 13.18 -12.52
C LYS A 150 -7.95 12.89 -12.73
N ALA A 151 -7.26 12.27 -11.79
CA ALA A 151 -5.85 11.94 -11.94
C ALA A 151 -5.59 10.92 -13.07
N ILE A 152 -6.52 10.00 -13.29
CA ILE A 152 -6.49 9.04 -14.39
C ILE A 152 -6.69 9.77 -15.73
N GLU A 153 -7.65 10.68 -15.83
CA GLU A 153 -7.88 11.50 -17.01
C GLU A 153 -6.63 12.30 -17.39
N GLU A 154 -6.02 13.00 -16.43
CA GLU A 154 -4.76 13.73 -16.61
C GLU A 154 -3.62 12.81 -17.11
N ALA A 155 -3.54 11.57 -16.59
CA ALA A 155 -2.52 10.61 -17.03
C ALA A 155 -2.77 10.12 -18.47
N TYR A 156 -4.02 9.95 -18.90
CA TYR A 156 -4.36 9.67 -20.30
C TYR A 156 -4.01 10.85 -21.22
N GLU A 157 -4.39 12.06 -20.85
CA GLU A 157 -4.10 13.29 -21.63
C GLU A 157 -2.60 13.51 -21.86
N ARG A 158 -1.76 13.17 -20.86
CA ARG A 158 -0.30 13.26 -20.94
C ARG A 158 0.35 12.06 -21.65
N GLY A 159 -0.41 11.05 -22.06
CA GLY A 159 0.11 9.82 -22.65
C GLY A 159 0.94 8.97 -21.68
N PHE A 160 0.73 9.16 -20.37
CA PHE A 160 1.39 8.34 -19.36
C PHE A 160 0.78 6.94 -19.26
N ILE A 161 -0.52 6.83 -19.55
CA ILE A 161 -1.26 5.57 -19.68
C ILE A 161 -2.04 5.56 -21.01
N GLY A 162 -2.71 4.47 -21.33
CA GLY A 162 -3.38 4.26 -22.61
C GLY A 162 -2.48 3.54 -23.60
N LYS A 163 -2.64 3.85 -24.89
CA LYS A 163 -1.79 3.29 -25.95
C LYS A 163 -0.36 3.80 -25.85
N ASN A 164 0.60 2.89 -25.96
CA ASN A 164 2.01 3.22 -25.90
C ASN A 164 2.37 4.03 -24.63
N ALA A 165 1.91 3.55 -23.47
CA ALA A 165 2.05 4.24 -22.18
C ALA A 165 3.49 4.73 -21.94
N CYS A 166 3.68 5.99 -21.60
CA CYS A 166 4.98 6.65 -21.45
C CYS A 166 5.92 6.47 -22.65
N GLY A 167 5.43 6.13 -23.84
CA GLY A 167 6.26 5.86 -25.01
C GLY A 167 7.07 4.56 -24.90
N SER A 168 6.60 3.58 -24.13
CA SER A 168 7.27 2.30 -23.84
C SER A 168 6.92 1.17 -24.82
N GLY A 169 5.90 1.36 -25.67
CA GLY A 169 5.33 0.29 -26.50
C GLY A 169 4.31 -0.61 -25.78
N PHE A 170 4.07 -0.38 -24.49
CA PHE A 170 3.09 -1.12 -23.70
C PHE A 170 1.75 -0.39 -23.67
N ASP A 171 0.66 -1.09 -24.00
CA ASP A 171 -0.70 -0.57 -23.90
C ASP A 171 -1.27 -0.89 -22.53
N PHE A 172 -1.83 0.11 -21.85
CA PHE A 172 -2.34 -0.04 -20.50
C PHE A 172 -3.59 0.79 -20.26
N ASP A 173 -4.67 0.14 -19.80
CA ASP A 173 -5.90 0.79 -19.42
C ASP A 173 -6.16 0.66 -17.91
N LEU A 174 -6.60 1.76 -17.30
CA LEU A 174 -6.92 1.86 -15.89
C LEU A 174 -8.37 2.29 -15.68
N TYR A 175 -9.09 1.52 -14.86
CA TYR A 175 -10.51 1.76 -14.56
C TYR A 175 -10.73 1.84 -13.06
N VAL A 176 -11.65 2.70 -12.63
CA VAL A 176 -12.11 2.72 -11.24
C VAL A 176 -13.49 2.07 -11.15
N HIS A 177 -13.64 1.14 -10.22
CA HIS A 177 -14.92 0.52 -9.91
C HIS A 177 -15.33 0.89 -8.49
N ARG A 178 -16.48 1.53 -8.35
CA ARG A 178 -17.00 1.93 -7.04
C ARG A 178 -17.81 0.80 -6.43
N GLY A 179 -17.39 0.32 -5.25
CA GLY A 179 -18.11 -0.68 -4.47
C GLY A 179 -19.41 -0.13 -3.88
N ALA A 180 -20.16 -0.97 -3.19
CA ALA A 180 -21.45 -0.67 -2.61
C ALA A 180 -21.45 -0.68 -1.06
N GLY A 181 -20.30 -0.53 -0.41
CA GLY A 181 -20.18 -0.37 1.04
C GLY A 181 -20.12 -1.67 1.85
N ALA A 182 -19.90 -2.81 1.23
CA ALA A 182 -19.78 -4.08 1.95
C ALA A 182 -18.33 -4.30 2.42
N TYR A 183 -18.08 -4.34 3.73
CA TYR A 183 -16.77 -4.61 4.34
C TYR A 183 -16.08 -5.86 3.76
N ILE A 184 -16.85 -6.94 3.53
CA ILE A 184 -16.31 -8.20 3.03
C ILE A 184 -15.68 -8.07 1.62
N CYS A 185 -16.03 -7.05 0.85
CA CYS A 185 -15.42 -6.80 -0.45
C CYS A 185 -13.99 -6.28 -0.36
N GLY A 186 -13.46 -6.04 0.85
CA GLY A 186 -12.02 -5.91 1.13
C GLY A 186 -11.25 -7.24 1.13
N GLU A 187 -11.94 -8.40 1.25
CA GLU A 187 -11.31 -9.71 1.01
C GLU A 187 -11.09 -9.91 -0.51
N GLU A 188 -9.89 -10.36 -0.89
CA GLU A 188 -9.46 -10.33 -2.30
C GLU A 188 -10.39 -11.07 -3.27
N THR A 189 -11.02 -12.18 -2.86
CA THR A 189 -11.90 -12.96 -3.75
C THR A 189 -13.35 -12.48 -3.70
N ALA A 190 -13.83 -11.96 -2.59
CA ALA A 190 -15.12 -11.28 -2.49
C ALA A 190 -15.13 -9.99 -3.33
N LEU A 191 -14.00 -9.27 -3.36
CA LEU A 191 -13.79 -8.13 -4.23
C LEU A 191 -13.93 -8.53 -5.70
N LEU A 192 -13.30 -9.65 -6.14
CA LEU A 192 -13.42 -10.14 -7.51
C LEU A 192 -14.86 -10.52 -7.86
N GLU A 193 -15.58 -11.19 -6.97
CA GLU A 193 -17.00 -11.51 -7.17
C GLU A 193 -17.85 -10.25 -7.35
N SER A 194 -17.62 -9.22 -6.50
CA SER A 194 -18.30 -7.94 -6.61
C SER A 194 -17.97 -7.22 -7.92
N LEU A 195 -16.70 -7.20 -8.32
CA LEU A 195 -16.24 -6.58 -9.56
C LEU A 195 -16.84 -7.28 -10.80
N GLU A 196 -17.10 -8.59 -10.70
CA GLU A 196 -17.81 -9.36 -11.73
C GLU A 196 -19.35 -9.15 -11.73
N GLY A 197 -19.88 -8.27 -10.88
CA GLY A 197 -21.30 -8.00 -10.76
C GLY A 197 -22.08 -9.04 -9.96
N LYS A 198 -21.41 -9.90 -9.24
CA LYS A 198 -21.99 -10.95 -8.39
C LYS A 198 -22.07 -10.49 -6.93
N LYS A 199 -22.74 -11.29 -6.08
CA LYS A 199 -22.70 -11.09 -4.64
C LYS A 199 -21.26 -11.26 -4.14
N GLY A 200 -20.78 -10.30 -3.34
CA GLY A 200 -19.43 -10.28 -2.79
C GLY A 200 -19.21 -11.37 -1.74
N GLN A 201 -19.13 -12.61 -2.16
CA GLN A 201 -18.81 -13.76 -1.32
C GLN A 201 -17.40 -14.27 -1.62
N PRO A 202 -16.56 -14.54 -0.59
CA PRO A 202 -15.24 -15.13 -0.80
C PRO A 202 -15.32 -16.45 -1.56
N ARG A 203 -14.32 -16.70 -2.42
CA ARG A 203 -14.13 -17.98 -3.12
C ARG A 203 -13.30 -18.93 -2.26
N LEU A 204 -13.52 -20.23 -2.43
CA LEU A 204 -12.62 -21.24 -1.87
C LEU A 204 -11.26 -21.17 -2.58
N LYS A 205 -10.19 -21.34 -1.82
CA LYS A 205 -8.81 -21.42 -2.32
C LYS A 205 -8.25 -22.81 -1.98
N PRO A 206 -7.58 -23.53 -2.88
CA PRO A 206 -7.37 -23.25 -4.30
C PRO A 206 -8.66 -23.36 -5.15
N PRO A 207 -8.72 -22.77 -6.37
CA PRO A 207 -7.63 -22.07 -7.04
C PRO A 207 -7.37 -20.66 -6.51
N PHE A 208 -6.09 -20.23 -6.58
CA PHE A 208 -5.70 -18.87 -6.23
C PHE A 208 -5.91 -17.91 -7.40
N PRO A 209 -6.14 -16.60 -7.14
CA PRO A 209 -6.42 -15.60 -8.18
C PRO A 209 -5.32 -15.49 -9.26
N ALA A 210 -4.05 -15.76 -8.92
CA ALA A 210 -2.97 -15.77 -9.90
C ALA A 210 -3.20 -16.77 -11.04
N GLY A 211 -3.93 -17.85 -10.79
CA GLY A 211 -4.34 -18.82 -11.82
C GLY A 211 -5.74 -18.57 -12.37
N VAL A 212 -6.71 -18.33 -11.46
CA VAL A 212 -8.14 -18.16 -11.75
C VAL A 212 -8.71 -17.02 -10.92
N GLY A 213 -8.59 -15.82 -11.43
CA GLY A 213 -9.03 -14.57 -10.78
C GLY A 213 -10.23 -13.93 -11.47
N LEU A 214 -10.12 -12.64 -11.79
CA LEU A 214 -11.15 -11.83 -12.42
C LEU A 214 -11.58 -12.42 -13.78
N TYR A 215 -12.87 -12.67 -13.94
CA TYR A 215 -13.45 -13.31 -15.13
C TYR A 215 -12.77 -14.65 -15.49
N GLY A 216 -12.25 -15.37 -14.50
CA GLY A 216 -11.54 -16.63 -14.70
C GLY A 216 -10.11 -16.48 -15.25
N MET A 217 -9.59 -15.26 -15.33
CA MET A 217 -8.27 -14.95 -15.87
C MET A 217 -7.23 -14.75 -14.78
N PRO A 218 -5.93 -14.92 -15.05
CA PRO A 218 -4.86 -14.64 -14.11
C PRO A 218 -4.94 -13.23 -13.55
N THR A 219 -4.95 -13.08 -12.22
CA THR A 219 -5.15 -11.81 -11.56
C THR A 219 -4.28 -11.67 -10.32
N THR A 220 -3.63 -10.54 -10.16
CA THR A 220 -2.99 -10.15 -8.90
C THR A 220 -3.81 -9.05 -8.22
N ILE A 221 -4.08 -9.21 -6.92
CA ILE A 221 -4.75 -8.19 -6.11
C ILE A 221 -3.73 -7.58 -5.13
N ASN A 222 -3.60 -6.27 -5.10
CA ASN A 222 -2.76 -5.55 -4.15
C ASN A 222 -3.50 -4.38 -3.52
N ASN A 223 -3.12 -4.02 -2.30
CA ASN A 223 -3.62 -2.82 -1.62
C ASN A 223 -3.04 -1.53 -2.25
N VAL A 224 -3.75 -0.41 -2.13
CA VAL A 224 -3.35 0.93 -2.63
C VAL A 224 -1.94 1.31 -2.20
N GLU A 225 -1.65 1.32 -0.89
CA GLU A 225 -0.35 1.73 -0.36
C GLU A 225 0.77 0.83 -0.89
N SER A 226 0.54 -0.48 -1.03
CA SER A 226 1.53 -1.42 -1.57
C SER A 226 1.92 -1.08 -3.01
N ILE A 227 0.97 -0.63 -3.83
CA ILE A 227 1.22 -0.25 -5.23
C ILE A 227 1.84 1.13 -5.32
N ALA A 228 1.36 2.09 -4.55
CA ALA A 228 1.85 3.46 -4.57
C ALA A 228 3.32 3.62 -4.11
N VAL A 229 3.83 2.70 -3.30
CA VAL A 229 5.23 2.69 -2.85
C VAL A 229 6.20 2.25 -3.96
N VAL A 230 5.76 1.41 -4.90
CA VAL A 230 6.62 0.78 -5.91
C VAL A 230 7.41 1.77 -6.77
N PRO A 231 6.82 2.84 -7.32
CA PRO A 231 7.58 3.79 -8.15
C PRO A 231 8.78 4.37 -7.40
N THR A 232 8.61 4.72 -6.13
CA THR A 232 9.68 5.26 -5.29
C THR A 232 10.77 4.22 -4.99
N ILE A 233 10.40 2.97 -4.74
CA ILE A 233 11.38 1.87 -4.58
C ILE A 233 12.23 1.72 -5.84
N LEU A 234 11.63 1.72 -7.02
CA LEU A 234 12.35 1.52 -8.27
C LEU A 234 13.23 2.73 -8.65
N ARG A 235 12.84 3.95 -8.26
CA ARG A 235 13.64 5.16 -8.45
C ARG A 235 14.84 5.24 -7.50
N ARG A 236 14.63 4.92 -6.23
CA ARG A 236 15.65 5.07 -5.17
C ARG A 236 16.46 3.81 -4.93
N GLY A 237 16.01 2.68 -5.45
CA GLY A 237 16.62 1.37 -5.32
C GLY A 237 16.11 0.57 -4.11
N PRO A 238 16.10 -0.78 -4.24
CA PRO A 238 15.62 -1.67 -3.19
C PRO A 238 16.44 -1.59 -1.90
N ASP A 239 17.74 -1.30 -2.00
CA ASP A 239 18.63 -1.20 -0.83
C ASP A 239 18.33 0.04 0.02
N TRP A 240 17.92 1.14 -0.61
CA TRP A 240 17.39 2.29 0.12
C TRP A 240 16.17 1.91 0.95
N PHE A 241 15.20 1.22 0.34
CA PHE A 241 14.00 0.82 1.07
C PHE A 241 14.31 -0.15 2.22
N LYS A 242 15.24 -1.09 2.01
CA LYS A 242 15.71 -2.00 3.06
C LYS A 242 16.49 -1.32 4.19
N SER A 243 17.08 -0.16 3.92
CA SER A 243 17.81 0.58 4.96
C SER A 243 16.90 1.25 5.99
N ILE A 244 15.60 1.29 5.71
CA ILE A 244 14.55 1.85 6.58
C ILE A 244 13.78 0.70 7.21
N GLY A 245 13.37 0.85 8.46
CA GLY A 245 12.59 -0.14 9.19
C GLY A 245 13.44 -1.24 9.84
N ALA A 246 12.78 -2.35 10.15
CA ALA A 246 13.40 -3.50 10.82
C ALA A 246 13.72 -4.63 9.84
N GLU A 247 14.56 -5.57 10.25
CA GLU A 247 14.85 -6.79 9.48
C GLU A 247 13.53 -7.54 9.15
N ASN A 248 13.36 -7.95 7.90
CA ASN A 248 12.16 -8.59 7.35
C ASN A 248 10.86 -7.73 7.41
N ASN A 249 10.95 -6.50 7.91
CA ASN A 249 9.86 -5.52 7.99
C ASN A 249 10.38 -4.17 7.52
N THR A 250 10.76 -4.10 6.25
CA THR A 250 11.48 -2.99 5.66
C THR A 250 10.56 -1.85 5.21
N GLY A 251 11.18 -0.69 5.07
CA GLY A 251 10.58 0.50 4.52
C GLY A 251 9.69 1.27 5.48
N THR A 252 8.91 2.15 4.91
CA THR A 252 7.93 2.97 5.62
C THR A 252 6.54 2.35 5.58
N LYS A 253 5.67 2.83 6.45
CA LYS A 253 4.24 2.52 6.46
C LYS A 253 3.45 3.74 6.93
N ILE A 254 2.24 3.91 6.41
CA ILE A 254 1.31 4.92 6.94
C ILE A 254 0.58 4.31 8.13
N PHE A 255 0.62 5.02 9.25
CA PHE A 255 -0.09 4.69 10.48
C PHE A 255 -1.26 5.64 10.67
N CYS A 256 -2.44 5.10 10.98
CA CYS A 256 -3.63 5.85 11.34
C CYS A 256 -3.86 5.67 12.83
N ILE A 257 -3.73 6.74 13.61
CA ILE A 257 -3.80 6.69 15.07
C ILE A 257 -4.99 7.52 15.53
N SER A 258 -5.89 6.90 16.28
CA SER A 258 -7.11 7.51 16.77
C SER A 258 -7.55 6.93 18.12
N GLY A 259 -8.63 7.44 18.67
CA GLY A 259 -9.14 7.06 19.99
C GLY A 259 -8.70 8.06 21.05
N ASN A 260 -8.43 7.59 22.26
CA ASN A 260 -8.11 8.43 23.44
C ASN A 260 -6.65 8.91 23.41
N VAL A 261 -6.26 9.60 22.36
CA VAL A 261 -4.98 10.28 22.20
C VAL A 261 -5.20 11.79 22.08
N ASN A 262 -4.22 12.59 22.50
CA ASN A 262 -4.35 14.05 22.52
C ASN A 262 -4.50 14.64 21.11
N LYS A 263 -3.82 14.06 20.10
CA LYS A 263 -3.88 14.49 18.69
C LYS A 263 -3.97 13.29 17.75
N PRO A 264 -5.18 12.83 17.39
CA PRO A 264 -5.34 11.81 16.35
C PRO A 264 -4.65 12.24 15.04
N CYS A 265 -3.93 11.32 14.39
CA CYS A 265 -3.18 11.64 13.19
C CYS A 265 -3.05 10.45 12.23
N THR A 266 -2.74 10.78 10.99
CA THR A 266 -2.29 9.81 9.97
C THR A 266 -0.90 10.24 9.54
N ILE A 267 0.10 9.37 9.71
CA ILE A 267 1.50 9.70 9.46
C ILE A 267 2.23 8.57 8.76
N GLU A 268 3.28 8.91 8.02
CA GLU A 268 4.23 7.95 7.50
C GLU A 268 5.44 7.85 8.43
N GLU A 269 5.75 6.62 8.86
CA GLU A 269 6.87 6.33 9.74
C GLU A 269 7.54 4.99 9.36
N GLU A 270 8.72 4.71 9.89
CA GLU A 270 9.42 3.46 9.61
C GLU A 270 8.70 2.23 10.20
N MET A 271 8.77 1.12 9.50
CA MET A 271 8.31 -0.17 10.02
C MET A 271 9.16 -0.59 11.22
N GLY A 272 8.49 -0.92 12.33
CA GLY A 272 9.17 -1.34 13.57
C GLY A 272 9.42 -0.21 14.56
N ILE A 273 8.85 0.97 14.35
CA ILE A 273 8.81 2.00 15.39
C ILE A 273 8.13 1.42 16.65
N PRO A 274 8.67 1.66 17.88
CA PRO A 274 7.99 1.26 19.11
C PRO A 274 6.60 1.90 19.21
N LEU A 275 5.57 1.10 19.55
CA LEU A 275 4.18 1.58 19.63
C LEU A 275 4.03 2.75 20.58
N LYS A 276 4.65 2.71 21.75
CA LYS A 276 4.64 3.81 22.72
C LYS A 276 5.22 5.08 22.12
N GLU A 277 6.36 4.98 21.47
CA GLU A 277 7.03 6.10 20.83
C GLU A 277 6.18 6.70 19.70
N LEU A 278 5.53 5.85 18.89
CA LEU A 278 4.60 6.27 17.85
C LEU A 278 3.47 7.13 18.43
N VAL A 279 2.86 6.72 19.54
CA VAL A 279 1.78 7.47 20.21
C VAL A 279 2.30 8.73 20.87
N GLU A 280 3.40 8.65 21.61
CA GLU A 280 3.93 9.79 22.36
C GLU A 280 4.46 10.91 21.46
N LYS A 281 5.17 10.57 20.37
CA LYS A 281 5.79 11.57 19.49
C LYS A 281 4.82 12.18 18.48
N HIS A 282 3.87 11.41 17.97
CA HIS A 282 3.02 11.88 16.88
C HIS A 282 1.62 12.31 17.35
N CYS A 283 1.15 11.76 18.46
CA CYS A 283 -0.18 12.05 19.00
C CYS A 283 -0.16 12.89 20.29
N ASP A 284 0.98 13.41 20.70
CA ASP A 284 1.17 14.08 22.01
C ASP A 284 0.73 13.19 23.18
N GLY A 285 0.82 11.87 23.02
CA GLY A 285 0.50 10.87 24.02
C GLY A 285 -0.97 10.53 24.16
N VAL A 286 -1.26 9.69 25.17
CA VAL A 286 -2.60 9.25 25.57
C VAL A 286 -3.25 10.33 26.42
N GLU A 287 -4.55 10.55 26.30
CA GLU A 287 -5.31 11.46 27.15
C GLU A 287 -5.14 11.13 28.64
N GLY A 288 -4.65 12.11 29.42
CA GLY A 288 -4.33 11.93 30.83
C GLY A 288 -3.04 11.16 31.12
N GLY A 289 -2.25 10.89 30.07
CA GLY A 289 -0.94 10.24 30.18
C GLY A 289 -0.97 8.73 29.91
N TRP A 290 0.21 8.17 29.67
CA TRP A 290 0.38 6.75 29.32
C TRP A 290 -0.18 5.79 30.38
N ASP A 291 -0.21 6.20 31.63
CA ASP A 291 -0.73 5.39 32.73
C ASP A 291 -2.23 5.11 32.62
N ASN A 292 -2.98 5.94 31.93
CA ASN A 292 -4.40 5.74 31.65
C ASN A 292 -4.68 4.74 30.51
N LEU A 293 -3.66 4.37 29.73
CA LEU A 293 -3.83 3.38 28.67
C LEU A 293 -4.26 2.05 29.24
N LYS A 294 -5.30 1.46 28.66
CA LYS A 294 -5.75 0.09 28.97
C LYS A 294 -5.35 -0.90 27.91
N ALA A 295 -5.62 -0.58 26.65
CA ALA A 295 -5.33 -1.44 25.51
C ALA A 295 -5.31 -0.62 24.21
N ILE A 296 -4.68 -1.19 23.18
CA ILE A 296 -4.66 -0.65 21.80
C ILE A 296 -5.10 -1.75 20.83
N VAL A 297 -5.84 -1.38 19.80
CA VAL A 297 -6.15 -2.22 18.63
C VAL A 297 -5.12 -1.91 17.53
N PRO A 298 -4.09 -2.74 17.30
CA PRO A 298 -2.96 -2.37 16.46
C PRO A 298 -3.18 -2.60 14.97
N GLY A 299 -4.09 -3.50 14.60
CA GLY A 299 -4.26 -3.95 13.21
C GLY A 299 -5.71 -4.00 12.73
N GLY A 300 -6.64 -3.46 13.51
CA GLY A 300 -8.06 -3.47 13.17
C GLY A 300 -8.91 -4.40 14.04
N SER A 301 -10.23 -4.40 13.79
CA SER A 301 -11.22 -5.11 14.61
C SER A 301 -11.12 -6.64 14.52
N SER A 302 -10.42 -7.15 13.52
CA SER A 302 -10.20 -8.59 13.32
C SER A 302 -8.97 -9.14 14.07
N THR A 303 -8.18 -8.28 14.71
CA THR A 303 -7.01 -8.68 15.48
C THR A 303 -7.22 -8.49 16.98
N PRO A 304 -6.60 -9.31 17.84
CA PRO A 304 -6.66 -9.12 19.29
C PRO A 304 -6.12 -7.75 19.73
N MET A 305 -6.75 -7.19 20.75
CA MET A 305 -6.26 -5.99 21.41
C MET A 305 -4.98 -6.29 22.19
N LEU A 306 -4.04 -5.38 22.18
CA LEU A 306 -2.83 -5.43 22.99
C LEU A 306 -3.06 -4.68 24.31
N PRO A 307 -2.95 -5.34 25.46
CA PRO A 307 -3.03 -4.67 26.76
C PRO A 307 -1.80 -3.78 27.00
N LYS A 308 -1.92 -2.81 27.91
CA LYS A 308 -0.89 -1.81 28.21
C LYS A 308 0.52 -2.37 28.38
N ASN A 309 0.66 -3.46 29.15
CA ASN A 309 1.96 -4.06 29.43
C ASN A 309 2.68 -4.57 28.16
N ILE A 310 1.97 -5.00 27.13
CA ILE A 310 2.53 -5.35 25.82
C ILE A 310 2.83 -4.08 25.02
N CYS A 311 1.95 -3.08 25.08
CA CYS A 311 2.14 -1.80 24.38
C CYS A 311 3.40 -1.03 24.80
N GLU A 312 3.95 -1.31 25.99
CA GLU A 312 5.18 -0.66 26.49
C GLU A 312 6.42 -0.94 25.61
N SER A 313 6.49 -2.11 24.96
CA SER A 313 7.70 -2.57 24.27
C SER A 313 7.48 -3.12 22.86
N VAL A 314 6.23 -3.34 22.44
CA VAL A 314 5.93 -3.91 21.14
C VAL A 314 6.34 -2.98 20.01
N LEU A 315 6.92 -3.56 18.95
CA LEU A 315 7.27 -2.85 17.72
C LEU A 315 6.13 -2.92 16.71
N MET A 316 5.88 -1.83 16.01
CA MET A 316 4.85 -1.74 14.97
C MET A 316 5.32 -2.36 13.67
N ASN A 317 5.49 -3.68 13.68
CA ASN A 317 5.79 -4.50 12.52
C ASN A 317 5.02 -5.83 12.57
N PHE A 318 4.96 -6.54 11.44
CA PHE A 318 4.15 -7.76 11.31
C PHE A 318 4.61 -8.89 12.23
N ASP A 319 5.91 -9.05 12.39
CA ASP A 319 6.47 -10.21 13.09
C ASP A 319 6.36 -10.04 14.61
N ASP A 320 6.60 -8.83 15.12
CA ASP A 320 6.50 -8.54 16.55
C ASP A 320 5.03 -8.52 17.01
N LEU A 321 4.13 -7.89 16.22
CA LEU A 321 2.70 -7.96 16.51
C LEU A 321 2.19 -9.42 16.55
N LYS A 322 2.56 -10.23 15.56
CA LYS A 322 2.21 -11.66 15.53
C LYS A 322 2.77 -12.41 16.73
N ALA A 323 4.00 -12.13 17.15
CA ALA A 323 4.62 -12.76 18.32
C ALA A 323 3.89 -12.38 19.63
N ASN A 324 3.24 -11.21 19.65
CA ASN A 324 2.45 -10.73 20.79
C ASN A 324 0.94 -11.04 20.65
N GLY A 325 0.55 -11.88 19.69
CA GLY A 325 -0.80 -12.40 19.56
C GLY A 325 -1.78 -11.52 18.80
N SER A 326 -1.30 -10.55 18.05
CA SER A 326 -2.14 -9.65 17.26
C SER A 326 -1.86 -9.75 15.76
#